data_0010611aea527c16f41ad18ca173f609
#
_entry.id   0010611aea527c16f41ad18ca173f609
#
_cell.length_a   1.000
_cell.length_b   1.000
_cell.length_c   1.000
_cell.angle_alpha   90.00
_cell.angle_beta   90.00
_cell.angle_gamma   90.00
#
_symmetry.space_group_name_H-M   'P 1'
#
loop_
_entity.id
_entity.type
_entity.pdbx_description
1 polymer ?
#
loop_
_entity_poly.entity_id
_entity_poly.type
_entity_poly.pdbx_seq_one_letter_code
_entity_poly.pdbx_strand_id
1 'polypeptide(L)' 'MSNKSDRDIEKAYSTAEFVSKLRRLADALESGDKFEIQIAGERIYVPVRAIYNIEHEREGNEEEIEFQIKWQND' A
#
# COMPACT_ATOMS: atom_id res chain seq x y z
N MET A 1 -18.41 8.53 -11.03
CA MET A 1 -17.01 8.40 -11.42
C MET A 1 -16.11 9.28 -10.56
N SER A 2 -15.02 8.71 -10.14
CA SER A 2 -14.12 9.40 -9.24
C SER A 2 -13.01 10.10 -10.03
N ASN A 3 -12.77 11.38 -9.71
CA ASN A 3 -11.71 12.18 -10.31
C ASN A 3 -10.69 12.53 -9.25
N LYS A 4 -9.74 11.63 -9.07
CA LYS A 4 -8.65 11.88 -8.13
C LYS A 4 -7.46 12.44 -8.87
N SER A 5 -6.83 13.43 -8.27
CA SER A 5 -5.60 13.98 -8.81
C SER A 5 -4.50 12.92 -8.75
N ASP A 6 -3.63 12.95 -9.73
CA ASP A 6 -2.46 12.11 -9.73
C ASP A 6 -1.59 12.42 -8.52
N ARG A 7 -0.99 11.39 -7.97
CA ARG A 7 -0.21 11.54 -6.78
C ARG A 7 0.78 10.38 -6.66
N ASP A 8 2.00 10.67 -6.31
CA ASP A 8 3.04 9.67 -6.10
C ASP A 8 3.87 10.13 -4.91
N ILE A 9 3.54 9.62 -3.74
CA ILE A 9 4.12 10.09 -2.48
C ILE A 9 4.65 8.91 -1.68
N GLU A 10 5.87 9.07 -1.19
CA GLU A 10 6.49 8.15 -0.26
C GLU A 10 6.47 8.75 1.13
N LYS A 11 6.26 7.92 2.13
CA LYS A 11 6.38 8.32 3.52
C LYS A 11 7.26 7.31 4.25
N ALA A 12 8.28 7.84 4.94
CA ALA A 12 9.16 7.00 5.74
C ALA A 12 8.53 6.73 7.11
N TYR A 13 8.73 5.53 7.64
CA TYR A 13 8.22 5.13 8.94
C TYR A 13 9.31 4.47 9.76
N SER A 14 9.17 4.51 11.08
CA SER A 14 10.00 3.70 11.95
C SER A 14 9.66 2.22 11.71
N THR A 15 10.56 1.34 12.12
CA THR A 15 10.32 -0.10 11.99
C THR A 15 9.04 -0.51 12.71
N ALA A 16 8.83 0.01 13.92
CA ALA A 16 7.64 -0.33 14.71
C ALA A 16 6.35 0.11 14.01
N GLU A 17 6.33 1.32 13.44
CA GLU A 17 5.17 1.81 12.68
C GLU A 17 4.93 0.99 11.43
N PHE A 18 6.00 0.65 10.73
CA PHE A 18 5.91 -0.16 9.51
C PHE A 18 5.34 -1.55 9.81
N VAL A 19 5.85 -2.20 10.86
CA VAL A 19 5.35 -3.50 11.30
C VAL A 19 3.86 -3.44 11.64
N SER A 20 3.46 -2.39 12.37
CA SER A 20 2.06 -2.23 12.76
C SER A 20 1.15 -2.14 11.53
N LYS A 21 1.57 -1.39 10.50
CA LYS A 21 0.81 -1.26 9.25
C LYS A 21 0.73 -2.57 8.50
N LEU A 22 1.83 -3.33 8.44
CA LEU A 22 1.85 -4.63 7.80
C LEU A 22 0.91 -5.62 8.48
N ARG A 23 0.88 -5.61 9.82
CA ARG A 23 -0.02 -6.49 10.58
C ARG A 23 -1.48 -6.17 10.30
N ARG A 24 -1.84 -4.88 10.26
CA ARG A 24 -3.21 -4.46 9.95
C ARG A 24 -3.61 -4.89 8.55
N LEU A 25 -2.69 -4.75 7.58
CA LEU A 25 -2.94 -5.17 6.22
C LEU A 25 -3.18 -6.68 6.15
N ALA A 26 -2.30 -7.46 6.76
CA ALA A 26 -2.43 -8.92 6.77
C ALA A 26 -3.76 -9.35 7.39
N ASP A 27 -4.13 -8.74 8.51
CA ASP A 27 -5.39 -9.07 9.19
C ASP A 27 -6.60 -8.76 8.32
N ALA A 28 -6.61 -7.62 7.65
CA ALA A 28 -7.71 -7.23 6.77
C ALA A 28 -7.85 -8.21 5.60
N LEU A 29 -6.74 -8.56 4.97
CA LEU A 29 -6.75 -9.52 3.85
C LEU A 29 -7.22 -10.90 4.29
N GLU A 30 -6.76 -11.34 5.44
CA GLU A 30 -7.12 -12.65 5.97
C GLU A 30 -8.60 -12.73 6.29
N SER A 31 -9.19 -11.64 6.75
CA SER A 31 -10.61 -11.57 7.08
C SER A 31 -11.50 -11.27 5.88
N GLY A 32 -10.92 -11.02 4.71
CA GLY A 32 -11.69 -10.65 3.52
C GLY A 32 -12.28 -9.25 3.59
N ASP A 33 -11.75 -8.40 4.46
CA ASP A 33 -12.22 -7.03 4.64
C ASP A 33 -11.42 -6.06 3.77
N LYS A 34 -12.02 -4.91 3.48
CA LYS A 34 -11.28 -3.83 2.84
C LYS A 34 -10.32 -3.22 3.85
N PHE A 35 -9.20 -2.74 3.36
CA PHE A 35 -8.16 -2.13 4.18
C PHE A 35 -8.18 -0.62 3.99
N GLU A 36 -7.91 0.13 5.07
CA GLU A 36 -7.73 1.58 4.93
C GLU A 36 -6.46 2.02 5.63
N ILE A 37 -5.81 3.01 5.04
CA ILE A 37 -4.55 3.54 5.56
C ILE A 37 -4.46 5.02 5.23
N GLN A 38 -3.88 5.78 6.15
CA GLN A 38 -3.62 7.19 5.91
C GLN A 38 -2.16 7.37 5.53
N ILE A 39 -1.89 8.01 4.39
CA ILE A 39 -0.54 8.24 3.90
C ILE A 39 -0.40 9.72 3.60
N ALA A 40 0.53 10.40 4.28
CA ALA A 40 0.81 11.81 4.05
C ALA A 40 -0.46 12.65 3.98
N GLY A 41 -1.35 12.49 4.96
CA GLY A 41 -2.53 13.30 5.11
C GLY A 41 -3.76 12.86 4.31
N GLU A 42 -3.63 11.86 3.48
CA GLU A 42 -4.78 11.35 2.73
C GLU A 42 -5.13 9.94 3.17
N ARG A 43 -6.42 9.68 3.37
CA ARG A 43 -6.92 8.35 3.73
C ARG A 43 -7.25 7.57 2.46
N ILE A 44 -6.63 6.41 2.33
CA ILE A 44 -6.79 5.54 1.17
C ILE A 44 -7.62 4.33 1.57
N TYR A 45 -8.66 4.02 0.78
CA TYR A 45 -9.50 2.85 1.00
C TYR A 45 -9.18 1.82 -0.08
N VAL A 46 -8.62 0.70 0.35
CA VAL A 46 -8.24 -0.38 -0.56
C VAL A 46 -9.40 -1.37 -0.66
N PRO A 47 -9.98 -1.53 -1.86
CA PRO A 47 -11.12 -2.44 -2.00
C PRO A 47 -10.69 -3.90 -1.95
N VAL A 48 -11.64 -4.77 -1.64
CA VAL A 48 -11.39 -6.23 -1.59
C VAL A 48 -10.93 -6.75 -2.95
N ARG A 49 -11.35 -6.10 -4.04
CA ARG A 49 -11.00 -6.52 -5.41
C ARG A 49 -9.57 -6.19 -5.83
N ALA A 50 -8.82 -5.50 -4.97
CA ALA A 50 -7.44 -5.14 -5.29
C ALA A 50 -6.60 -6.39 -5.58
N ILE A 51 -5.58 -6.23 -6.40
CA ILE A 51 -4.64 -7.31 -6.71
C ILE A 51 -3.30 -7.02 -6.05
N TYR A 52 -2.52 -8.07 -5.82
CA TYR A 52 -1.32 -7.98 -5.00
C TYR A 52 -0.13 -8.59 -5.73
N ASN A 53 1.04 -7.94 -5.63
CA ASN A 53 2.28 -8.51 -6.10
C ASN A 53 3.46 -7.99 -5.28
N ILE A 54 4.61 -8.62 -5.46
CA ILE A 54 5.84 -8.20 -4.82
C ILE A 54 6.86 -8.01 -5.93
N GLU A 55 7.50 -6.85 -5.94
CA GLU A 55 8.49 -6.51 -6.94
C GLU A 55 9.86 -6.37 -6.31
N HIS A 56 10.87 -6.84 -7.01
CA HIS A 56 12.26 -6.70 -6.62
C HIS A 56 13.00 -5.95 -7.72
N GLU A 57 13.76 -4.95 -7.34
CA GLU A 57 14.51 -4.12 -8.27
C GLU A 57 15.94 -3.93 -7.79
N ARG A 58 16.88 -4.02 -8.70
CA ARG A 58 18.28 -3.80 -8.38
C ARG A 58 18.91 -2.96 -9.47
N GLU A 59 19.62 -1.89 -9.07
CA GLU A 59 20.32 -1.01 -9.99
C GLU A 59 21.56 -0.45 -9.30
N GLY A 60 22.74 -0.77 -9.84
CA GLY A 60 24.00 -0.36 -9.21
C GLY A 60 24.11 -0.95 -7.80
N ASN A 61 24.30 -0.07 -6.83
CA ASN A 61 24.38 -0.48 -5.42
C ASN A 61 23.05 -0.36 -4.69
N GLU A 62 21.99 -0.02 -5.40
CA GLU A 62 20.68 0.14 -4.79
C GLU A 62 19.82 -1.09 -5.01
N GLU A 63 19.08 -1.43 -3.98
CA GLU A 63 18.20 -2.58 -4.04
C GLU A 63 16.89 -2.25 -3.34
N GLU A 64 15.76 -2.72 -3.93
CA GLU A 64 14.43 -2.37 -3.45
C GLU A 64 13.49 -3.55 -3.55
N ILE A 65 12.65 -3.71 -2.54
CA ILE A 65 11.53 -4.64 -2.58
C ILE A 65 10.26 -3.82 -2.36
N GLU A 66 9.27 -4.01 -3.23
CA GLU A 66 7.99 -3.32 -3.11
C GLU A 66 6.87 -4.34 -2.94
N PHE A 67 6.05 -4.13 -1.92
CA PHE A 67 4.80 -4.86 -1.76
C PHE A 67 3.73 -3.98 -2.40
N GLN A 68 3.18 -4.41 -3.52
CA GLN A 68 2.26 -3.59 -4.31
C GLN A 68 0.83 -4.07 -4.19
N ILE A 69 -0.07 -3.12 -4.04
CA ILE A 69 -1.51 -3.34 -3.98
C ILE A 69 -2.12 -2.42 -5.02
N LYS A 70 -2.77 -2.98 -6.03
CA LYS A 70 -3.26 -2.19 -7.16
C LYS A 70 -4.73 -2.43 -7.44
N TRP A 71 -5.42 -1.37 -7.83
CA TRP A 71 -6.82 -1.46 -8.25
C TRP A 71 -7.14 -0.25 -9.13
N GLN A 72 -8.25 -0.33 -9.83
CA GLN A 72 -8.74 0.80 -10.60
C GLN A 72 -9.96 1.37 -9.89
N ASN A 73 -10.04 2.69 -9.85
CA ASN A 73 -11.21 3.39 -9.33
C ASN A 73 -12.29 3.44 -10.40
N ASP A 74 -13.52 3.42 -9.95
CA ASP A 74 -14.67 3.53 -10.87
C ASP A 74 -14.79 4.92 -11.45
#